data_625f15fae9f137b6b9c56491567c6415
#
_entry.id   625f15fae9f137b6b9c56491567c6415
#
_cell.length_a   1.000
_cell.length_b   1.000
_cell.length_c   1.000
_cell.angle_alpha   90.00
_cell.angle_beta   90.00
_cell.angle_gamma   90.00
#
_symmetry.space_group_name_H-M   'P 1'
#
loop_
_entity.id
_entity.type
_entity.pdbx_description
1 polymer ?
#
loop_
_entity_poly.entity_id
_entity_poly.type
_entity_poly.pdbx_seq_one_letter_code
_entity_poly.pdbx_strand_id
1 'polypeptide(L)'
;GRLGLSFEAWLYHPQIPQLTELARTFPEIPIVLDHFGGPLGIGPFAGKQDEVFLEWQASIAELSTCPNVVAKLGGINMPLNGFGFEKRAVPPTSQELIDATGRYYEHTIDRFGPERCMFESNFPVDKVSCSYAVLWNAFKKIAAGYKEDEKDAMFRGTATRVYRLG
;
A
#
# COMPACT_ATOMS: atom_id res chain seq x y z
N GLY A 1 -13.74 18.54 -4.11
CA GLY A 1 -14.50 19.46 -4.52
C GLY A 1 -15.99 19.33 -4.91
N ARG A 2 -16.41 20.10 -5.93
CA ARG A 2 -17.83 20.27 -6.29
C ARG A 2 -18.58 18.98 -6.63
N LEU A 3 -17.90 17.96 -7.14
CA LEU A 3 -18.52 16.69 -7.57
C LEU A 3 -18.53 15.62 -6.47
N GLY A 4 -17.89 15.88 -5.33
CA GLY A 4 -17.81 14.92 -4.24
C GLY A 4 -17.06 13.64 -4.60
N LEU A 5 -16.16 13.68 -5.59
CA LEU A 5 -15.33 12.55 -6.00
C LEU A 5 -14.05 12.48 -5.16
N SER A 6 -13.50 11.28 -4.99
CA SER A 6 -12.14 11.03 -4.52
C SER A 6 -11.17 10.97 -5.70
N PHE A 7 -9.88 11.16 -5.41
CA PHE A 7 -8.80 11.00 -6.38
C PHE A 7 -7.97 9.76 -6.04
N GLU A 8 -7.90 8.80 -6.97
CA GLU A 8 -7.04 7.62 -6.85
C GLU A 8 -5.67 7.93 -7.43
N ALA A 9 -4.62 7.77 -6.64
CA ALA A 9 -3.25 8.11 -7.01
C ALA A 9 -2.40 6.86 -7.23
N TRP A 10 -2.39 6.33 -8.45
CA TRP A 10 -1.41 5.35 -8.91
C TRP A 10 -0.16 6.08 -9.44
N LEU A 11 0.97 5.90 -8.77
CA LEU A 11 2.23 6.56 -9.08
C LEU A 11 3.42 5.71 -8.62
N TYR A 12 4.65 6.15 -8.88
CA TYR A 12 5.87 5.53 -8.40
C TYR A 12 6.50 6.33 -7.26
N HIS A 13 7.25 5.66 -6.38
CA HIS A 13 7.78 6.26 -5.15
C HIS A 13 8.50 7.62 -5.34
N PRO A 14 9.24 7.91 -6.43
CA PRO A 14 9.84 9.23 -6.60
C PRO A 14 8.83 10.37 -6.82
N GLN A 15 7.56 10.02 -7.05
CA GLN A 15 6.47 10.98 -7.29
C GLN A 15 5.62 11.25 -6.02
N ILE A 16 5.87 10.54 -4.91
CA ILE A 16 5.13 10.74 -3.66
C ILE A 16 5.23 12.20 -3.16
N PRO A 17 6.38 12.89 -3.24
CA PRO A 17 6.44 14.30 -2.86
C PRO A 17 5.47 15.20 -3.63
N GLN A 18 5.28 14.98 -4.93
CA GLN A 18 4.29 15.75 -5.73
C GLN A 18 2.85 15.45 -5.27
N LEU A 19 2.56 14.21 -4.87
CA LEU A 19 1.26 13.87 -4.28
C LEU A 19 1.05 14.57 -2.94
N THR A 20 2.09 14.71 -2.14
CA THR A 20 2.04 15.45 -0.87
C THR A 20 1.71 16.93 -1.10
N GLU A 21 2.35 17.55 -2.10
CA GLU A 21 2.04 18.93 -2.48
C GLU A 21 0.59 19.07 -2.99
N LEU A 22 0.14 18.11 -3.80
CA LEU A 22 -1.25 18.09 -4.28
C LEU A 22 -2.24 17.97 -3.11
N ALA A 23 -1.98 17.06 -2.18
CA ALA A 23 -2.84 16.83 -1.01
C ALA A 23 -2.95 18.06 -0.12
N ARG A 24 -1.85 18.78 0.06
CA ARG A 24 -1.81 20.05 0.82
C ARG A 24 -2.51 21.19 0.09
N THR A 25 -2.43 21.21 -1.24
CA THR A 25 -3.08 22.24 -2.06
C THR A 25 -4.61 22.08 -2.09
N PHE A 26 -5.10 20.85 -2.01
CA PHE A 26 -6.52 20.52 -2.08
C PHE A 26 -6.98 19.67 -0.88
N PRO A 27 -6.93 20.24 0.34
CA PRO A 27 -7.21 19.47 1.56
C PRO A 27 -8.65 18.96 1.67
N GLU A 28 -9.57 19.53 0.89
CA GLU A 28 -10.97 19.09 0.82
C GLU A 28 -11.20 17.90 -0.14
N ILE A 29 -10.20 17.50 -0.93
CA ILE A 29 -10.29 16.37 -1.84
C ILE A 29 -9.79 15.11 -1.15
N PRO A 30 -10.63 14.08 -0.95
CA PRO A 30 -10.15 12.79 -0.49
C PRO A 30 -9.22 12.15 -1.54
N ILE A 31 -8.02 11.77 -1.12
CA ILE A 31 -7.00 11.14 -1.96
C ILE A 31 -6.76 9.72 -1.46
N VAL A 32 -6.70 8.76 -2.38
CA VAL A 32 -6.33 7.38 -2.09
C VAL A 32 -4.97 7.11 -2.72
N LEU A 33 -3.98 6.78 -1.89
CA LEU A 33 -2.68 6.31 -2.36
C LEU A 33 -2.78 4.85 -2.76
N ASP A 34 -2.61 4.54 -4.05
CA ASP A 34 -2.62 3.17 -4.53
C ASP A 34 -1.26 2.49 -4.36
N HIS A 35 -1.27 1.22 -4.00
CA HIS A 35 -0.13 0.30 -4.08
C HIS A 35 1.15 0.83 -3.40
N PHE A 36 1.02 1.40 -2.19
CA PHE A 36 2.15 1.99 -1.43
C PHE A 36 2.89 3.11 -2.18
N GLY A 37 2.30 3.70 -3.22
CA GLY A 37 3.04 4.63 -4.07
C GLY A 37 4.16 3.95 -4.87
N GLY A 38 3.95 2.70 -5.29
CA GLY A 38 4.74 1.95 -6.26
C GLY A 38 6.26 1.98 -6.02
N PRO A 39 6.79 1.42 -4.90
CA PRO A 39 8.25 1.34 -4.69
C PRO A 39 8.89 0.48 -5.80
N LEU A 40 9.72 1.11 -6.63
CA LEU A 40 10.34 0.46 -7.80
C LEU A 40 11.52 -0.42 -7.40
N GLY A 41 11.61 -1.62 -7.99
CA GLY A 41 12.73 -2.54 -7.84
C GLY A 41 13.29 -3.03 -9.18
N ILE A 42 12.99 -2.32 -10.28
CA ILE A 42 13.45 -2.65 -11.65
C ILE A 42 14.17 -1.45 -12.29
N GLY A 43 14.76 -1.66 -13.45
CA GLY A 43 15.50 -0.61 -14.18
C GLY A 43 16.62 -0.03 -13.34
N PRO A 44 16.71 1.30 -13.17
CA PRO A 44 17.77 1.95 -12.39
C PRO A 44 17.70 1.64 -10.88
N PHE A 45 16.58 1.06 -10.40
CA PHE A 45 16.33 0.68 -9.01
C PHE A 45 16.56 -0.82 -8.74
N ALA A 46 16.92 -1.60 -9.76
CA ALA A 46 17.16 -3.03 -9.61
C ALA A 46 18.32 -3.29 -8.61
N GLY A 47 18.07 -4.16 -7.62
CA GLY A 47 19.04 -4.50 -6.57
C GLY A 47 19.26 -3.43 -5.50
N LYS A 48 18.43 -2.37 -5.49
CA LYS A 48 18.53 -1.24 -4.54
C LYS A 48 17.34 -1.15 -3.59
N GLN A 49 16.74 -2.29 -3.26
CA GLN A 49 15.51 -2.32 -2.43
C GLN A 49 15.63 -1.58 -1.10
N ASP A 50 16.81 -1.60 -0.46
CA ASP A 50 17.02 -0.91 0.82
C ASP A 50 17.16 0.60 0.64
N GLU A 51 17.86 1.06 -0.41
CA GLU A 51 17.93 2.49 -0.75
C GLU A 51 16.54 3.03 -1.08
N VAL A 52 15.82 2.32 -1.95
CA VAL A 52 14.43 2.67 -2.32
C VAL A 52 13.51 2.68 -1.09
N PHE A 53 13.67 1.72 -0.18
CA PHE A 53 12.88 1.69 1.04
C PHE A 53 13.11 2.94 1.91
N LEU A 54 14.34 3.39 2.07
CA LEU A 54 14.65 4.58 2.87
C LEU A 54 14.06 5.86 2.26
N GLU A 55 14.17 6.04 0.95
CA GLU A 55 13.57 7.18 0.24
C GLU A 55 12.04 7.14 0.32
N TRP A 56 11.46 5.97 0.06
CA TRP A 56 10.03 5.72 0.13
C TRP A 56 9.49 5.97 1.55
N GLN A 57 10.18 5.45 2.57
CA GLN A 57 9.81 5.58 3.97
C GLN A 57 9.69 7.06 4.40
N ALA A 58 10.68 7.87 4.01
CA ALA A 58 10.65 9.31 4.29
C ALA A 58 9.45 10.01 3.61
N SER A 59 9.21 9.68 2.33
CA SER A 59 8.12 10.27 1.55
C SER A 59 6.73 9.85 2.08
N ILE A 60 6.56 8.59 2.49
CA ILE A 60 5.32 8.10 3.12
C ILE A 60 5.07 8.78 4.46
N ALA A 61 6.11 8.95 5.28
CA ALA A 61 5.98 9.65 6.57
C ALA A 61 5.51 11.11 6.36
N GLU A 62 6.00 11.78 5.33
CA GLU A 62 5.57 13.14 5.00
C GLU A 62 4.14 13.17 4.45
N LEU A 63 3.79 12.29 3.50
CA LEU A 63 2.45 12.18 2.93
C LEU A 63 1.39 11.87 4.00
N SER A 64 1.73 11.05 4.99
CA SER A 64 0.81 10.69 6.08
C SER A 64 0.37 11.86 6.95
N THR A 65 1.12 13.00 6.92
CA THR A 65 0.73 14.25 7.59
C THR A 65 -0.48 14.92 6.94
N CYS A 66 -0.85 14.51 5.72
CA CYS A 66 -2.04 15.02 5.02
C CYS A 66 -3.28 14.24 5.47
N PRO A 67 -4.23 14.87 6.21
CA PRO A 67 -5.38 14.14 6.79
C PRO A 67 -6.39 13.67 5.74
N ASN A 68 -6.37 14.24 4.55
CA ASN A 68 -7.22 13.89 3.41
C ASN A 68 -6.69 12.72 2.58
N VAL A 69 -5.57 12.08 3.00
CA VAL A 69 -4.99 10.93 2.30
C VAL A 69 -5.24 9.65 3.09
N VAL A 70 -5.69 8.61 2.39
CA VAL A 70 -5.77 7.22 2.86
C VAL A 70 -4.88 6.33 1.99
N ALA A 71 -4.44 5.19 2.52
CA ALA A 71 -3.51 4.30 1.83
C ALA A 71 -4.11 2.91 1.60
N LYS A 72 -3.95 2.38 0.38
CA LYS A 72 -4.19 0.98 0.07
C LYS A 72 -2.96 0.13 0.40
N LEU A 73 -3.18 -0.92 1.16
CA LEU A 73 -2.20 -1.90 1.60
C LEU A 73 -2.23 -3.12 0.69
N GLY A 74 -1.65 -3.01 -0.49
CA GLY A 74 -1.58 -4.09 -1.47
C GLY A 74 -0.89 -3.65 -2.76
N GLY A 75 -0.77 -4.56 -3.74
CA GLY A 75 -0.10 -4.28 -5.01
C GLY A 75 1.43 -4.25 -4.94
N ILE A 76 2.04 -4.60 -3.79
CA ILE A 76 3.51 -4.59 -3.66
C ILE A 76 4.17 -5.84 -4.27
N ASN A 77 3.38 -6.84 -4.67
CA ASN A 77 3.90 -8.07 -5.26
C ASN A 77 3.97 -8.02 -6.79
N MET A 78 3.71 -6.88 -7.39
CA MET A 78 3.86 -6.68 -8.84
C MET A 78 5.34 -6.86 -9.26
N PRO A 79 5.61 -7.36 -10.47
CA PRO A 79 6.97 -7.54 -10.98
C PRO A 79 7.83 -6.27 -10.94
N LEU A 80 7.22 -5.09 -11.10
CA LEU A 80 7.92 -3.80 -11.07
C LEU A 80 8.53 -3.46 -9.71
N ASN A 81 8.05 -4.08 -8.62
CA ASN A 81 8.60 -3.88 -7.28
C ASN A 81 9.88 -4.70 -7.03
N GLY A 82 10.22 -5.63 -7.94
CA GLY A 82 11.52 -6.29 -8.00
C GLY A 82 11.76 -7.42 -7.01
N PHE A 83 10.70 -7.94 -6.36
CA PHE A 83 10.81 -9.08 -5.43
C PHE A 83 11.02 -10.42 -6.15
N GLY A 84 10.71 -10.50 -7.45
CA GLY A 84 10.99 -11.64 -8.30
C GLY A 84 10.11 -12.87 -8.03
N PHE A 85 9.01 -12.72 -7.31
CA PHE A 85 8.10 -13.83 -7.01
C PHE A 85 7.54 -14.48 -8.27
N GLU A 86 7.28 -13.68 -9.32
CA GLU A 86 6.76 -14.12 -10.62
C GLU A 86 7.73 -15.03 -11.40
N LYS A 87 9.02 -15.04 -11.01
CA LYS A 87 10.07 -15.86 -11.64
C LYS A 87 10.31 -17.19 -10.92
N ARG A 88 9.67 -17.41 -9.78
CA ARG A 88 9.88 -18.60 -8.96
C ARG A 88 9.15 -19.80 -9.53
N ALA A 89 9.83 -20.95 -9.56
CA ALA A 89 9.19 -22.24 -9.93
C ALA A 89 8.11 -22.66 -8.92
N VAL A 90 8.29 -22.31 -7.64
CA VAL A 90 7.30 -22.54 -6.57
C VAL A 90 6.86 -21.16 -6.06
N PRO A 91 5.56 -20.87 -6.11
CA PRO A 91 5.03 -19.62 -5.57
C PRO A 91 5.37 -19.41 -4.09
N PRO A 92 5.48 -18.17 -3.63
CA PRO A 92 5.80 -17.90 -2.22
C PRO A 92 4.67 -18.31 -1.28
N THR A 93 5.06 -18.65 -0.06
CA THR A 93 4.16 -18.79 1.08
C THR A 93 3.77 -17.41 1.64
N SER A 94 2.73 -17.35 2.48
CA SER A 94 2.36 -16.12 3.15
C SER A 94 3.47 -15.57 4.07
N GLN A 95 4.32 -16.44 4.62
CA GLN A 95 5.44 -15.99 5.45
C GLN A 95 6.53 -15.36 4.58
N GLU A 96 6.90 -15.97 3.47
CA GLU A 96 7.89 -15.40 2.55
C GLU A 96 7.45 -14.05 1.96
N LEU A 97 6.14 -13.84 1.74
CA LEU A 97 5.62 -12.51 1.38
C LEU A 97 5.87 -11.49 2.50
N ILE A 98 5.57 -11.87 3.74
CA ILE A 98 5.77 -10.99 4.90
C ILE A 98 7.25 -10.68 5.11
N ASP A 99 8.12 -11.69 5.05
CA ASP A 99 9.57 -11.53 5.25
C ASP A 99 10.17 -10.55 4.23
N ALA A 100 9.65 -10.55 2.98
CA ALA A 100 10.13 -9.67 1.93
C ALA A 100 9.49 -8.27 1.95
N THR A 101 8.20 -8.17 2.26
CA THR A 101 7.42 -6.94 2.04
C THR A 101 6.79 -6.37 3.31
N GLY A 102 6.82 -7.07 4.44
CA GLY A 102 6.14 -6.69 5.69
C GLY A 102 6.50 -5.29 6.19
N ARG A 103 7.78 -4.88 6.04
CA ARG A 103 8.25 -3.55 6.43
C ARG A 103 7.47 -2.39 5.77
N TYR A 104 6.93 -2.59 4.56
CA TYR A 104 6.13 -1.58 3.86
C TYR A 104 4.75 -1.44 4.49
N TYR A 105 4.14 -2.57 4.87
CA TYR A 105 2.84 -2.59 5.57
C TYR A 105 2.97 -1.94 6.94
N GLU A 106 3.93 -2.39 7.75
CA GLU A 106 4.17 -1.89 9.10
C GLU A 106 4.38 -0.39 9.10
N HIS A 107 5.31 0.10 8.26
CA HIS A 107 5.58 1.53 8.18
C HIS A 107 4.35 2.34 7.74
N THR A 108 3.60 1.87 6.74
CA THR A 108 2.40 2.58 6.27
C THR A 108 1.33 2.63 7.35
N ILE A 109 1.06 1.51 8.03
CA ILE A 109 0.05 1.47 9.11
C ILE A 109 0.49 2.34 10.28
N ASP A 110 1.77 2.32 10.66
CA ASP A 110 2.31 3.18 11.72
C ASP A 110 2.12 4.68 11.43
N ARG A 111 2.30 5.08 10.17
CA ARG A 111 2.25 6.49 9.78
C ARG A 111 0.85 7.00 9.52
N PHE A 112 0.01 6.24 8.84
CA PHE A 112 -1.35 6.64 8.52
C PHE A 112 -2.35 6.35 9.66
N GLY A 113 -2.07 5.34 10.48
CA GLY A 113 -3.05 4.76 11.40
C GLY A 113 -4.01 3.78 10.70
N PRO A 114 -4.52 2.76 11.43
CA PRO A 114 -5.42 1.75 10.88
C PRO A 114 -6.66 2.31 10.19
N GLU A 115 -7.23 3.42 10.71
CA GLU A 115 -8.43 4.04 10.16
C GLU A 115 -8.22 4.74 8.81
N ARG A 116 -6.96 4.95 8.40
CA ARG A 116 -6.62 5.49 7.08
C ARG A 116 -5.89 4.49 6.20
N CYS A 117 -5.95 3.20 6.55
CA CYS A 117 -5.41 2.10 5.77
C CYS A 117 -6.51 1.14 5.35
N MET A 118 -6.37 0.51 4.18
CA MET A 118 -7.28 -0.53 3.71
C MET A 118 -6.54 -1.59 2.89
N PHE A 119 -6.71 -2.87 3.25
CA PHE A 119 -6.13 -3.97 2.49
C PHE A 119 -6.78 -4.10 1.11
N GLU A 120 -5.95 -4.35 0.10
CA GLU A 120 -6.39 -4.65 -1.25
C GLU A 120 -5.60 -5.82 -1.85
N SER A 121 -6.23 -6.60 -2.71
CA SER A 121 -5.56 -7.75 -3.33
C SER A 121 -4.74 -7.39 -4.57
N ASN A 122 -5.09 -6.32 -5.25
CA ASN A 122 -4.60 -5.97 -6.59
C ASN A 122 -4.74 -7.12 -7.61
N PHE A 123 -5.75 -8.01 -7.41
CA PHE A 123 -6.01 -9.10 -8.33
C PHE A 123 -6.88 -8.61 -9.50
N PRO A 124 -6.57 -9.03 -10.74
CA PRO A 124 -5.68 -10.16 -11.08
C PRO A 124 -4.19 -9.83 -11.28
N VAL A 125 -3.74 -8.60 -11.08
CA VAL A 125 -2.35 -8.19 -11.40
C VAL A 125 -1.34 -8.96 -10.55
N ASP A 126 -1.51 -9.04 -9.23
CA ASP A 126 -0.60 -9.77 -8.32
C ASP A 126 -0.70 -11.30 -8.44
N LYS A 127 -1.65 -11.84 -9.24
CA LYS A 127 -1.77 -13.28 -9.48
C LYS A 127 -0.52 -13.92 -10.10
N VAL A 128 0.28 -13.15 -10.81
CA VAL A 128 1.55 -13.65 -11.39
C VAL A 128 2.58 -13.97 -10.30
N SER A 129 2.45 -13.39 -9.13
CA SER A 129 3.41 -13.52 -8.02
C SER A 129 2.95 -14.45 -6.91
N CYS A 130 1.65 -14.48 -6.60
CA CYS A 130 1.11 -15.32 -5.53
C CYS A 130 -0.36 -15.67 -5.73
N SER A 131 -0.85 -16.67 -4.98
CA SER A 131 -2.28 -16.97 -4.98
C SER A 131 -3.06 -16.00 -4.08
N TYR A 132 -4.35 -15.79 -4.38
CA TYR A 132 -5.26 -14.96 -3.59
C TYR A 132 -5.31 -15.38 -2.11
N ALA A 133 -5.42 -16.69 -1.85
CA ALA A 133 -5.48 -17.21 -0.49
C ALA A 133 -4.17 -16.95 0.30
N VAL A 134 -3.01 -17.11 -0.35
CA VAL A 134 -1.71 -16.83 0.27
C VAL A 134 -1.58 -15.35 0.62
N LEU A 135 -1.99 -14.45 -0.26
CA LEU A 135 -1.96 -13.02 -0.02
C LEU A 135 -2.85 -12.62 1.18
N TRP A 136 -4.10 -13.08 1.20
CA TRP A 136 -5.01 -12.78 2.31
C TRP A 136 -4.56 -13.40 3.63
N ASN A 137 -3.88 -14.55 3.60
CA ASN A 137 -3.26 -15.13 4.80
C ASN A 137 -2.07 -14.28 5.28
N ALA A 138 -1.30 -13.67 4.36
CA ALA A 138 -0.26 -12.72 4.75
C ALA A 138 -0.87 -11.49 5.44
N PHE A 139 -1.94 -10.89 4.89
CA PHE A 139 -2.64 -9.76 5.50
C PHE A 139 -3.16 -10.08 6.91
N LYS A 140 -3.78 -11.24 7.10
CA LYS A 140 -4.25 -11.68 8.42
C LYS A 140 -3.11 -11.81 9.43
N LYS A 141 -1.95 -12.30 9.00
CA LYS A 141 -0.76 -12.40 9.86
C LYS A 141 -0.18 -11.03 10.20
N ILE A 142 -0.07 -10.12 9.24
CA ILE A 142 0.35 -8.73 9.46
C ILE A 142 -0.57 -8.05 10.46
N ALA A 143 -1.88 -8.24 10.30
CA ALA A 143 -2.87 -7.64 11.17
C ALA A 143 -3.02 -8.33 12.54
N ALA A 144 -2.37 -9.47 12.80
CA ALA A 144 -2.63 -10.29 13.99
C ALA A 144 -2.43 -9.55 15.32
N GLY A 145 -1.47 -8.62 15.38
CA GLY A 145 -1.14 -7.86 16.60
C GLY A 145 -2.03 -6.63 16.84
N TYR A 146 -2.90 -6.25 15.91
CA TYR A 146 -3.79 -5.10 16.05
C TYR A 146 -5.08 -5.48 16.79
N LYS A 147 -5.76 -4.47 17.36
CA LYS A 147 -7.06 -4.64 18.02
C LYS A 147 -8.15 -4.96 17.00
N GLU A 148 -9.28 -5.49 17.46
CA GLU A 148 -10.37 -5.90 16.56
C GLU A 148 -11.00 -4.74 15.78
N ASP A 149 -11.13 -3.56 16.38
CA ASP A 149 -11.58 -2.34 15.73
C ASP A 149 -10.60 -1.84 14.67
N GLU A 150 -9.30 -1.93 14.94
CA GLU A 150 -8.23 -1.60 13.99
C GLU A 150 -8.20 -2.58 12.80
N LYS A 151 -8.40 -3.88 13.07
CA LYS A 151 -8.56 -4.91 12.03
C LYS A 151 -9.79 -4.63 11.18
N ASP A 152 -10.95 -4.38 11.81
CA ASP A 152 -12.18 -4.04 11.07
C ASP A 152 -11.97 -2.80 10.18
N ALA A 153 -11.30 -1.77 10.69
CA ALA A 153 -10.96 -0.60 9.90
C ALA A 153 -10.18 -0.97 8.63
N MET A 154 -9.07 -1.70 8.76
CA MET A 154 -8.18 -2.07 7.65
C MET A 154 -8.81 -3.06 6.66
N PHE A 155 -9.63 -4.01 7.13
CA PHE A 155 -10.23 -5.04 6.27
C PHE A 155 -11.55 -4.62 5.63
N ARG A 156 -12.26 -3.64 6.21
CA ARG A 156 -13.61 -3.27 5.77
C ARG A 156 -13.93 -1.78 5.95
N GLY A 157 -13.77 -1.27 7.16
CA GLY A 157 -14.35 0.02 7.58
C GLY A 157 -13.82 1.20 6.76
N THR A 158 -12.52 1.27 6.53
CA THR A 158 -11.91 2.34 5.73
C THR A 158 -12.41 2.31 4.29
N ALA A 159 -12.43 1.14 3.64
CA ALA A 159 -12.96 1.01 2.28
C ALA A 159 -14.46 1.38 2.22
N THR A 160 -15.26 0.92 3.18
CA THR A 160 -16.68 1.26 3.28
C THR A 160 -16.89 2.77 3.34
N ARG A 161 -16.13 3.46 4.18
CA ARG A 161 -16.20 4.92 4.34
C ARG A 161 -15.75 5.65 3.07
N VAL A 162 -14.59 5.29 2.53
CA VAL A 162 -13.97 5.97 1.39
C VAL A 162 -14.80 5.80 0.12
N TYR A 163 -15.27 4.58 -0.15
CA TYR A 163 -16.04 4.25 -1.34
C TYR A 163 -17.56 4.30 -1.14
N ARG A 164 -18.01 4.68 0.07
CA ARG A 164 -19.44 4.83 0.37
C ARG A 164 -20.23 3.54 0.08
N LEU A 165 -19.66 2.41 0.46
CA LEU A 165 -20.29 1.10 0.29
C LEU A 165 -21.35 0.94 1.39
N GLY A 166 -22.62 1.00 0.98
CA GLY A 166 -23.80 0.85 1.84
C GLY A 166 -24.30 -0.57 1.87
#